data_de55f1f28d83c366244f30683b2f76f9
#
_entry.id   de55f1f28d83c366244f30683b2f76f9
#
_cell.length_a   1.000
_cell.length_b   1.000
_cell.length_c   1.000
_cell.angle_alpha   90.00
_cell.angle_beta   90.00
_cell.angle_gamma   90.00
#
_symmetry.space_group_name_H-M   'P 1'
#
loop_
_entity.id
_entity.type
_entity.pdbx_description
1 polymer ?
#
loop_
_entity_poly.entity_id
_entity_poly.type
_entity_poly.pdbx_seq_one_letter_code
_entity_poly.pdbx_strand_id
1 'polypeptide(L)'
;MNETASLRARAEIDLAALRANVRVLRGRAAGAQLMAVVKSDGYGHGAVPCARAAREAGAAWLGTATPHEALALRAAGLDGRIMCWLWTPGGPWREAIEADIDVSVSGMWALREVIAAAAAAGRPARIQLKADTGLGRSGCQPADWPELVAGARDAERTGRVKVTGLWSHFACADEPGHPSIAAQLGVFRDLVAYAEKEGVDPEVRHLANSPATLTIPEAHFDLVRTGIAMYGISPSPELGTPADFGLRPVMTLAASLALVKDAPAGHGVSYGHHYVTPAETTLGLIPVGYADGIPRHASGRGPVLVGGRTRTAAGRIAMDQFVVDLGGDRPEPGAEAVLFGPGDRGEPSVEDWAVAADTIGYEIVTRIGTRVPRVYVNGTDDPNEATGGVPQ
;
A
#
# COMPACT_ATOMS: atom_id res chain seq x y z
N MET A 1 32.60 2.31 -7.32
CA MET A 1 31.58 2.12 -8.40
C MET A 1 30.25 1.97 -7.69
N ASN A 2 29.25 2.75 -8.06
CA ASN A 2 27.93 2.71 -7.39
C ASN A 2 27.33 1.31 -7.61
N GLU A 3 27.06 0.54 -6.55
CA GLU A 3 26.48 -0.81 -6.65
C GLU A 3 25.14 -0.83 -7.42
N THR A 4 24.44 0.29 -7.45
CA THR A 4 23.19 0.47 -8.20
C THR A 4 23.37 0.48 -9.72
N ALA A 5 24.55 0.78 -10.24
CA ALA A 5 24.83 0.84 -11.68
C ALA A 5 24.87 -0.55 -12.36
N SER A 6 24.97 -1.64 -11.59
CA SER A 6 25.01 -3.01 -12.13
C SER A 6 23.61 -3.69 -12.16
N LEU A 7 22.57 -3.07 -11.61
CA LEU A 7 21.25 -3.66 -11.55
C LEU A 7 20.52 -3.53 -12.89
N ARG A 8 19.95 -4.65 -13.40
CA ARG A 8 19.12 -4.64 -14.62
C ARG A 8 17.87 -3.76 -14.45
N ALA A 9 17.33 -3.72 -13.23
CA ALA A 9 16.20 -2.89 -12.84
C ALA A 9 16.24 -2.66 -11.32
N ARG A 10 15.62 -1.59 -10.85
CA ARG A 10 15.47 -1.26 -9.44
C ARG A 10 14.18 -0.51 -9.17
N ALA A 11 13.61 -0.70 -8.00
CA ALA A 11 12.60 0.18 -7.41
C ALA A 11 13.32 1.04 -6.36
N GLU A 12 13.56 2.28 -6.69
CA GLU A 12 14.14 3.27 -5.79
C GLU A 12 13.06 3.84 -4.89
N ILE A 13 13.26 3.77 -3.56
CA ILE A 13 12.28 4.15 -2.54
C ILE A 13 12.82 5.35 -1.77
N ASP A 14 12.21 6.52 -1.96
CA ASP A 14 12.58 7.76 -1.26
C ASP A 14 11.91 7.83 0.11
N LEU A 15 12.68 7.47 1.15
CA LEU A 15 12.19 7.50 2.53
C LEU A 15 11.99 8.93 3.06
N ALA A 16 12.66 9.95 2.51
CA ALA A 16 12.39 11.34 2.88
C ALA A 16 11.04 11.80 2.33
N ALA A 17 10.70 11.42 1.10
CA ALA A 17 9.38 11.68 0.52
C ALA A 17 8.27 11.00 1.36
N LEU A 18 8.47 9.76 1.77
CA LEU A 18 7.52 9.05 2.65
C LEU A 18 7.33 9.79 3.98
N ARG A 19 8.42 10.19 4.66
CA ARG A 19 8.34 10.98 5.89
C ARG A 19 7.59 12.31 5.69
N ALA A 20 7.84 13.00 4.58
CA ALA A 20 7.14 14.23 4.25
C ALA A 20 5.63 14.00 4.05
N ASN A 21 5.26 12.97 3.30
CA ASN A 21 3.86 12.59 3.08
C ASN A 21 3.14 12.26 4.42
N VAL A 22 3.77 11.50 5.30
CA VAL A 22 3.21 11.20 6.63
C VAL A 22 2.98 12.47 7.43
N ARG A 23 3.91 13.44 7.41
CA ARG A 23 3.71 14.73 8.10
C ARG A 23 2.55 15.53 7.51
N VAL A 24 2.41 15.57 6.18
CA VAL A 24 1.28 16.21 5.49
C VAL A 24 -0.03 15.57 5.93
N LEU A 25 -0.13 14.24 5.88
CA LEU A 25 -1.33 13.50 6.25
C LEU A 25 -1.70 13.67 7.73
N ARG A 26 -0.71 13.72 8.62
CA ARG A 26 -0.93 14.08 10.04
C ARG A 26 -1.49 15.48 10.21
N GLY A 27 -0.97 16.44 9.46
CA GLY A 27 -1.48 17.81 9.46
C GLY A 27 -2.95 17.90 9.03
N ARG A 28 -3.36 17.06 8.07
CA ARG A 28 -4.77 16.98 7.60
C ARG A 28 -5.68 16.23 8.57
N ALA A 29 -5.13 15.36 9.39
CA ALA A 29 -5.91 14.54 10.34
C ALA A 29 -6.49 15.34 11.54
N ALA A 30 -6.26 16.65 11.62
CA ALA A 30 -6.93 17.58 12.53
C ALA A 30 -7.01 17.12 14.02
N GLY A 31 -5.91 16.57 14.55
CA GLY A 31 -5.84 16.10 15.94
C GLY A 31 -6.05 14.60 16.14
N ALA A 32 -6.54 13.88 15.13
CA ALA A 32 -6.58 12.43 15.16
C ALA A 32 -5.16 11.84 15.04
N GLN A 33 -4.96 10.66 15.64
CA GLN A 33 -3.74 9.91 15.45
C GLN A 33 -3.64 9.37 14.00
N LEU A 34 -2.44 9.02 13.56
CA LEU A 34 -2.24 8.41 12.24
C LEU A 34 -1.73 6.98 12.39
N MET A 35 -2.42 6.04 11.70
CA MET A 35 -1.96 4.69 11.44
C MET A 35 -1.35 4.63 10.06
N ALA A 36 -0.04 4.35 9.97
CA ALA A 36 0.65 4.05 8.74
C ALA A 36 0.35 2.60 8.33
N VAL A 37 -0.32 2.42 7.19
CA VAL A 37 -0.71 1.09 6.70
C VAL A 37 0.38 0.54 5.79
N VAL A 38 1.09 -0.48 6.28
CA VAL A 38 2.27 -1.08 5.62
C VAL A 38 2.04 -2.52 5.16
N LYS A 39 0.79 -2.92 4.98
CA LYS A 39 0.41 -4.23 4.42
C LYS A 39 0.97 -4.45 3.01
N SER A 40 0.98 -5.70 2.54
CA SER A 40 1.45 -6.07 1.20
C SER A 40 2.86 -5.57 0.93
N ASP A 41 3.77 -5.84 1.89
CA ASP A 41 5.15 -5.36 1.89
C ASP A 41 5.26 -3.83 1.67
N GLY A 42 4.48 -3.06 2.47
CA GLY A 42 4.46 -1.61 2.33
C GLY A 42 3.92 -1.17 0.96
N TYR A 43 2.87 -1.80 0.46
CA TYR A 43 2.38 -1.57 -0.92
C TYR A 43 3.48 -1.77 -1.96
N GLY A 44 4.34 -2.78 -1.76
CA GLY A 44 5.47 -3.07 -2.63
C GLY A 44 6.72 -2.20 -2.43
N HIS A 45 6.72 -1.30 -1.44
CA HIS A 45 7.86 -0.40 -1.15
C HIS A 45 8.85 -0.96 -0.12
N GLY A 46 8.51 -2.09 0.53
CA GLY A 46 9.25 -2.65 1.66
C GLY A 46 8.65 -2.23 3.00
N ALA A 47 8.04 -3.19 3.72
CA ALA A 47 7.26 -2.89 4.92
C ALA A 47 8.12 -2.30 6.06
N VAL A 48 9.26 -2.91 6.34
CA VAL A 48 10.10 -2.53 7.50
C VAL A 48 10.71 -1.14 7.35
N PRO A 49 11.41 -0.78 6.26
CA PRO A 49 11.96 0.56 6.07
C PRO A 49 10.86 1.63 6.04
N CYS A 50 9.74 1.37 5.36
CA CYS A 50 8.61 2.31 5.33
C CYS A 50 7.95 2.48 6.70
N ALA A 51 7.83 1.42 7.50
CA ALA A 51 7.29 1.49 8.85
C ALA A 51 8.19 2.32 9.78
N ARG A 52 9.52 2.15 9.71
CA ARG A 52 10.48 2.97 10.46
C ARG A 52 10.36 4.44 10.09
N ALA A 53 10.43 4.76 8.80
CA ALA A 53 10.31 6.13 8.31
C ALA A 53 8.96 6.76 8.70
N ALA A 54 7.86 6.00 8.67
CA ALA A 54 6.56 6.48 9.12
C ALA A 54 6.53 6.76 10.63
N ARG A 55 7.14 5.91 11.46
CA ARG A 55 7.30 6.14 12.90
C ARG A 55 8.10 7.40 13.19
N GLU A 56 9.24 7.59 12.55
CA GLU A 56 10.07 8.80 12.66
C GLU A 56 9.29 10.07 12.28
N ALA A 57 8.39 9.97 11.31
CA ALA A 57 7.51 11.07 10.92
C ALA A 57 6.30 11.25 11.85
N GLY A 58 6.17 10.39 12.90
CA GLY A 58 5.18 10.49 13.97
C GLY A 58 3.89 9.70 13.73
N ALA A 59 3.91 8.64 12.92
CA ALA A 59 2.80 7.69 12.89
C ALA A 59 2.68 6.99 14.25
N ALA A 60 1.52 7.15 14.91
CA ALA A 60 1.27 6.56 16.23
C ALA A 60 1.01 5.05 16.16
N TRP A 61 0.53 4.57 15.02
CA TRP A 61 0.18 3.18 14.78
C TRP A 61 0.77 2.66 13.48
N LEU A 62 1.00 1.34 13.42
CA LEU A 62 1.22 0.61 12.17
C LEU A 62 0.03 -0.30 11.92
N GLY A 63 -0.36 -0.45 10.64
CA GLY A 63 -1.47 -1.29 10.24
C GLY A 63 -1.04 -2.33 9.20
N THR A 64 -1.37 -3.61 9.45
CA THR A 64 -1.09 -4.71 8.54
C THR A 64 -2.37 -5.48 8.22
N ALA A 65 -2.38 -6.19 7.10
CA ALA A 65 -3.51 -7.04 6.76
C ALA A 65 -3.42 -8.36 7.51
N THR A 66 -2.33 -9.08 7.37
CA THR A 66 -2.18 -10.44 7.87
C THR A 66 -1.38 -10.51 9.19
N PRO A 67 -1.62 -11.52 10.04
CA PRO A 67 -0.84 -11.70 11.26
C PRO A 67 0.65 -11.91 11.00
N HIS A 68 1.02 -12.57 9.89
CA HIS A 68 2.42 -12.76 9.52
C HIS A 68 3.14 -11.44 9.24
N GLU A 69 2.49 -10.49 8.57
CA GLU A 69 3.04 -9.14 8.37
C GLU A 69 3.27 -8.43 9.70
N ALA A 70 2.30 -8.49 10.62
CA ALA A 70 2.43 -7.87 11.95
C ALA A 70 3.58 -8.48 12.78
N LEU A 71 3.67 -9.81 12.79
CA LEU A 71 4.75 -10.55 13.47
C LEU A 71 6.12 -10.23 12.86
N ALA A 72 6.21 -10.11 11.53
CA ALA A 72 7.45 -9.73 10.85
C ALA A 72 7.91 -8.32 11.24
N LEU A 73 7.00 -7.35 11.39
CA LEU A 73 7.35 -6.02 11.90
C LEU A 73 7.90 -6.08 13.33
N ARG A 74 7.29 -6.88 14.21
CA ARG A 74 7.81 -7.10 15.57
C ARG A 74 9.19 -7.74 15.57
N ALA A 75 9.38 -8.79 14.77
CA ALA A 75 10.67 -9.47 14.62
C ALA A 75 11.77 -8.51 14.10
N ALA A 76 11.40 -7.51 13.29
CA ALA A 76 12.30 -6.45 12.84
C ALA A 76 12.52 -5.33 13.87
N GLY A 77 12.01 -5.46 15.12
CA GLY A 77 12.20 -4.50 16.20
C GLY A 77 11.31 -3.25 16.13
N LEU A 78 10.19 -3.31 15.38
CA LEU A 78 9.23 -2.20 15.34
C LEU A 78 8.38 -2.17 16.61
N ASP A 79 8.53 -1.13 17.41
CA ASP A 79 7.81 -0.92 18.67
C ASP A 79 6.46 -0.21 18.50
N GLY A 80 5.75 0.02 19.63
CA GLY A 80 4.51 0.76 19.72
C GLY A 80 3.32 -0.05 19.18
N ARG A 81 2.23 0.64 18.83
CA ARG A 81 0.96 0.01 18.47
C ARG A 81 1.01 -0.55 17.05
N ILE A 82 0.71 -1.83 16.89
CA ILE A 82 0.52 -2.51 15.60
C ILE A 82 -0.85 -3.17 15.60
N MET A 83 -1.62 -2.96 14.55
CA MET A 83 -2.94 -3.58 14.35
C MET A 83 -2.92 -4.51 13.13
N CYS A 84 -3.58 -5.67 13.27
CA CYS A 84 -3.80 -6.65 12.20
C CYS A 84 -5.31 -6.95 12.07
N TRP A 85 -5.83 -7.05 10.82
CA TRP A 85 -7.27 -7.14 10.62
C TRP A 85 -7.78 -8.29 9.75
N LEU A 86 -6.95 -9.04 9.06
CA LEU A 86 -7.39 -10.15 8.20
C LEU A 86 -7.02 -11.48 8.86
N TRP A 87 -8.02 -12.08 9.46
CA TRP A 87 -7.91 -13.32 10.22
C TRP A 87 -8.73 -14.44 9.58
N THR A 88 -8.25 -15.65 9.74
CA THR A 88 -8.96 -16.88 9.42
C THR A 88 -9.08 -17.74 10.68
N PRO A 89 -10.07 -18.61 10.77
CA PRO A 89 -10.14 -19.59 11.87
C PRO A 89 -8.84 -20.39 12.00
N GLY A 90 -8.40 -20.61 13.24
CA GLY A 90 -7.15 -21.30 13.54
C GLY A 90 -5.89 -20.47 13.27
N GLY A 91 -6.02 -19.17 13.09
CA GLY A 91 -4.87 -18.27 12.89
C GLY A 91 -3.95 -18.18 14.13
N PRO A 92 -2.77 -17.54 14.00
CA PRO A 92 -1.76 -17.45 15.07
C PRO A 92 -2.15 -16.34 16.09
N TRP A 93 -3.32 -16.50 16.71
CA TRP A 93 -3.85 -15.54 17.68
C TRP A 93 -2.96 -15.40 18.92
N ARG A 94 -2.46 -16.53 19.42
CA ARG A 94 -1.60 -16.57 20.60
C ARG A 94 -0.31 -15.80 20.35
N GLU A 95 0.37 -16.07 19.25
CA GLU A 95 1.61 -15.42 18.86
C GLU A 95 1.41 -13.92 18.69
N ALA A 96 0.29 -13.50 18.10
CA ALA A 96 -0.06 -12.09 17.97
C ALA A 96 -0.29 -11.40 19.33
N ILE A 97 -0.97 -12.09 20.28
CA ILE A 97 -1.21 -11.59 21.62
C ILE A 97 0.12 -11.48 22.39
N GLU A 98 0.97 -12.52 22.32
CA GLU A 98 2.31 -12.53 22.96
C GLU A 98 3.20 -11.42 22.38
N ALA A 99 3.09 -11.15 21.08
CA ALA A 99 3.80 -10.06 20.38
C ALA A 99 3.17 -8.67 20.56
N ASP A 100 2.16 -8.54 21.41
CA ASP A 100 1.51 -7.26 21.72
C ASP A 100 0.90 -6.57 20.48
N ILE A 101 0.18 -7.34 19.64
CA ILE A 101 -0.52 -6.87 18.45
C ILE A 101 -2.00 -6.67 18.78
N ASP A 102 -2.58 -5.55 18.34
CA ASP A 102 -4.02 -5.33 18.38
C ASP A 102 -4.69 -6.16 17.30
N VAL A 103 -5.63 -7.02 17.67
CA VAL A 103 -6.29 -7.93 16.73
C VAL A 103 -7.70 -7.47 16.43
N SER A 104 -8.07 -7.45 15.15
CA SER A 104 -9.42 -7.10 14.73
C SER A 104 -10.37 -8.28 14.90
N VAL A 105 -11.52 -8.02 15.50
CA VAL A 105 -12.59 -8.99 15.74
C VAL A 105 -13.82 -8.56 14.96
N SER A 106 -14.29 -9.39 14.02
CA SER A 106 -15.40 -9.10 13.13
C SER A 106 -16.64 -9.97 13.35
N GLY A 107 -16.68 -10.73 14.45
CA GLY A 107 -17.81 -11.58 14.82
C GLY A 107 -17.48 -12.53 15.96
N MET A 108 -18.47 -13.24 16.46
CA MET A 108 -18.38 -14.10 17.65
C MET A 108 -17.39 -15.27 17.47
N TRP A 109 -17.21 -15.77 16.25
CA TRP A 109 -16.21 -16.81 16.00
C TRP A 109 -14.78 -16.35 16.34
N ALA A 110 -14.41 -15.14 15.88
CA ALA A 110 -13.09 -14.56 16.15
C ALA A 110 -12.93 -14.21 17.64
N LEU A 111 -13.98 -13.68 18.28
CA LEU A 111 -13.96 -13.38 19.71
C LEU A 111 -13.69 -14.64 20.54
N ARG A 112 -14.35 -15.77 20.22
CA ARG A 112 -14.13 -17.05 20.92
C ARG A 112 -12.68 -17.54 20.78
N GLU A 113 -12.11 -17.48 19.59
CA GLU A 113 -10.71 -17.89 19.36
C GLU A 113 -9.73 -16.98 20.09
N VAL A 114 -9.95 -15.66 20.06
CA VAL A 114 -9.13 -14.69 20.80
C VAL A 114 -9.18 -14.94 22.32
N ILE A 115 -10.37 -15.21 22.88
CA ILE A 115 -10.52 -15.53 24.32
C ILE A 115 -9.72 -16.78 24.69
N ALA A 116 -9.80 -17.84 23.88
CA ALA A 116 -9.05 -19.07 24.09
C ALA A 116 -7.53 -18.84 23.98
N ALA A 117 -7.11 -18.06 22.97
CA ALA A 117 -5.70 -17.71 22.78
C ALA A 117 -5.15 -16.85 23.91
N ALA A 118 -5.92 -15.87 24.40
CA ALA A 118 -5.55 -15.02 25.56
C ALA A 118 -5.37 -15.86 26.83
N ALA A 119 -6.25 -16.87 27.04
CA ALA A 119 -6.09 -17.80 28.14
C ALA A 119 -4.80 -18.62 28.01
N ALA A 120 -4.46 -19.09 26.81
CA ALA A 120 -3.24 -19.85 26.55
C ALA A 120 -1.96 -18.97 26.66
N ALA A 121 -2.06 -17.69 26.28
CA ALA A 121 -0.97 -16.72 26.40
C ALA A 121 -0.78 -16.18 27.84
N GLY A 122 -1.73 -16.44 28.75
CA GLY A 122 -1.69 -15.95 30.12
C GLY A 122 -1.79 -14.43 30.26
N ARG A 123 -2.28 -13.72 29.25
CA ARG A 123 -2.42 -12.26 29.23
C ARG A 123 -3.65 -11.83 28.41
N PRO A 124 -4.26 -10.66 28.72
CA PRO A 124 -5.40 -10.18 27.96
C PRO A 124 -5.00 -9.81 26.52
N ALA A 125 -5.88 -10.14 25.56
CA ALA A 125 -5.73 -9.69 24.20
C ALA A 125 -6.25 -8.26 24.04
N ARG A 126 -5.53 -7.40 23.32
CA ARG A 126 -6.08 -6.13 22.84
C ARG A 126 -6.87 -6.40 21.56
N ILE A 127 -8.16 -6.08 21.60
CA ILE A 127 -9.06 -6.31 20.47
C ILE A 127 -9.66 -5.01 19.95
N GLN A 128 -9.92 -4.98 18.64
CA GLN A 128 -10.67 -3.90 18.02
C GLN A 128 -11.88 -4.47 17.31
N LEU A 129 -13.07 -4.06 17.70
CA LEU A 129 -14.32 -4.55 17.12
C LEU A 129 -14.55 -3.88 15.77
N LYS A 130 -14.71 -4.69 14.73
CA LYS A 130 -14.97 -4.23 13.37
C LYS A 130 -16.44 -4.35 13.02
N ALA A 131 -17.08 -3.23 12.67
CA ALA A 131 -18.43 -3.19 12.12
C ALA A 131 -18.41 -3.20 10.59
N ASP A 132 -19.38 -3.85 9.96
CA ASP A 132 -19.73 -3.63 8.56
C ASP A 132 -20.81 -2.56 8.47
N THR A 133 -20.44 -1.39 8.01
CA THR A 133 -21.34 -0.26 7.89
C THR A 133 -21.89 -0.09 6.48
N GLY A 134 -21.63 -1.05 5.59
CA GLY A 134 -22.14 -1.03 4.23
C GLY A 134 -21.10 -1.28 3.13
N LEU A 135 -19.84 -1.67 3.49
CA LEU A 135 -18.86 -2.11 2.51
C LEU A 135 -19.19 -3.52 1.98
N GLY A 136 -19.82 -4.39 2.79
CA GLY A 136 -20.21 -5.73 2.37
C GLY A 136 -19.03 -6.69 2.18
N ARG A 137 -17.89 -6.45 2.85
CA ARG A 137 -16.67 -7.26 2.70
C ARG A 137 -16.27 -8.01 3.97
N SER A 138 -16.18 -7.31 5.08
CA SER A 138 -15.84 -7.87 6.39
C SER A 138 -16.27 -6.91 7.50
N GLY A 139 -16.56 -7.47 8.67
CA GLY A 139 -17.08 -6.74 9.82
C GLY A 139 -18.34 -7.44 10.36
N CYS A 140 -18.67 -7.13 11.60
CA CYS A 140 -19.92 -7.58 12.23
C CYS A 140 -21.08 -6.81 11.62
N GLN A 141 -22.13 -7.50 11.21
CA GLN A 141 -23.36 -6.86 10.71
C GLN A 141 -24.04 -6.08 11.85
N PRO A 142 -24.74 -4.97 11.56
CA PRO A 142 -25.45 -4.20 12.57
C PRO A 142 -26.43 -5.05 13.39
N ALA A 143 -27.07 -6.07 12.80
CA ALA A 143 -27.97 -6.99 13.49
C ALA A 143 -27.27 -7.86 14.56
N ASP A 144 -26.01 -8.22 14.32
CA ASP A 144 -25.22 -9.09 15.20
C ASP A 144 -24.34 -8.28 16.18
N TRP A 145 -24.30 -6.96 16.00
CA TRP A 145 -23.47 -6.06 16.80
C TRP A 145 -23.75 -6.14 18.30
N PRO A 146 -25.03 -6.19 18.76
CA PRO A 146 -25.32 -6.33 20.17
C PRO A 146 -24.74 -7.58 20.81
N GLU A 147 -24.77 -8.73 20.12
CA GLU A 147 -24.22 -10.00 20.61
C GLU A 147 -22.68 -9.88 20.73
N LEU A 148 -22.02 -9.32 19.71
CA LEU A 148 -20.57 -9.14 19.73
C LEU A 148 -20.12 -8.20 20.84
N VAL A 149 -20.82 -7.09 21.04
CA VAL A 149 -20.51 -6.10 22.10
C VAL A 149 -20.69 -6.74 23.48
N ALA A 150 -21.81 -7.44 23.73
CA ALA A 150 -22.04 -8.12 24.99
C ALA A 150 -20.97 -9.18 25.29
N GLY A 151 -20.63 -10.02 24.29
CA GLY A 151 -19.58 -11.01 24.44
C GLY A 151 -18.19 -10.41 24.70
N ALA A 152 -17.86 -9.31 24.04
CA ALA A 152 -16.60 -8.59 24.26
C ALA A 152 -16.53 -7.99 25.69
N ARG A 153 -17.63 -7.39 26.17
CA ARG A 153 -17.74 -6.87 27.55
C ARG A 153 -17.61 -7.95 28.61
N ASP A 154 -18.23 -9.11 28.38
CA ASP A 154 -18.07 -10.25 29.30
C ASP A 154 -16.64 -10.76 29.36
N ALA A 155 -15.99 -10.86 28.20
CA ALA A 155 -14.59 -11.22 28.11
C ALA A 155 -13.65 -10.18 28.77
N GLU A 156 -14.00 -8.90 28.68
CA GLU A 156 -13.24 -7.81 29.29
C GLU A 156 -13.38 -7.85 30.82
N ARG A 157 -14.60 -8.05 31.36
CA ARG A 157 -14.85 -8.20 32.80
C ARG A 157 -14.09 -9.37 33.41
N THR A 158 -13.88 -10.44 32.63
CA THR A 158 -13.10 -11.62 33.06
C THR A 158 -11.60 -11.48 32.80
N GLY A 159 -11.12 -10.31 32.34
CA GLY A 159 -9.71 -10.04 32.07
C GLY A 159 -9.11 -10.83 30.90
N ARG A 160 -9.94 -11.34 29.99
CA ARG A 160 -9.48 -12.08 28.80
C ARG A 160 -9.13 -11.15 27.65
N VAL A 161 -9.84 -10.04 27.51
CA VAL A 161 -9.62 -9.07 26.45
C VAL A 161 -9.63 -7.64 27.02
N LYS A 162 -9.10 -6.71 26.24
CA LYS A 162 -9.32 -5.27 26.39
C LYS A 162 -9.82 -4.76 25.03
N VAL A 163 -10.98 -4.13 25.00
CA VAL A 163 -11.51 -3.50 23.80
C VAL A 163 -10.80 -2.16 23.61
N THR A 164 -9.85 -2.10 22.69
CA THR A 164 -9.02 -0.90 22.45
C THR A 164 -9.53 -0.06 21.30
N GLY A 165 -10.42 -0.57 20.45
CA GLY A 165 -10.94 0.20 19.33
C GLY A 165 -12.26 -0.28 18.76
N LEU A 166 -12.96 0.66 18.13
CA LEU A 166 -14.14 0.42 17.29
C LEU A 166 -13.84 0.96 15.90
N TRP A 167 -14.12 0.17 14.86
CA TRP A 167 -13.75 0.58 13.51
C TRP A 167 -14.60 0.01 12.38
N SER A 168 -14.55 0.71 11.24
CA SER A 168 -15.13 0.24 9.98
C SER A 168 -14.29 0.70 8.78
N HIS A 169 -14.82 0.55 7.57
CA HIS A 169 -14.14 0.92 6.33
C HIS A 169 -15.16 1.40 5.28
N PHE A 170 -14.85 2.50 4.62
CA PHE A 170 -15.69 3.03 3.55
C PHE A 170 -15.64 2.19 2.28
N ALA A 171 -16.75 2.18 1.56
CA ALA A 171 -16.85 1.57 0.23
C ALA A 171 -16.37 2.52 -0.88
N CYS A 172 -16.84 3.78 -0.86
CA CYS A 172 -16.70 4.75 -1.94
C CYS A 172 -16.15 6.10 -1.45
N ALA A 173 -15.20 6.10 -0.49
CA ALA A 173 -14.61 7.37 -0.02
C ALA A 173 -13.74 8.07 -1.08
N ASP A 174 -13.40 7.39 -2.15
CA ASP A 174 -12.68 7.84 -3.34
C ASP A 174 -13.60 8.43 -4.43
N GLU A 175 -14.94 8.37 -4.22
CA GLU A 175 -15.94 8.96 -5.10
C GLU A 175 -16.61 10.16 -4.38
N PRO A 176 -16.22 11.41 -4.68
CA PRO A 176 -16.75 12.59 -3.99
C PRO A 176 -18.28 12.69 -4.06
N GLY A 177 -18.92 12.84 -2.90
CA GLY A 177 -20.38 12.99 -2.82
C GLY A 177 -21.18 11.70 -2.98
N HIS A 178 -20.53 10.53 -3.07
CA HIS A 178 -21.26 9.26 -3.14
C HIS A 178 -22.14 9.06 -1.88
N PRO A 179 -23.45 8.72 -2.05
CA PRO A 179 -24.40 8.69 -0.92
C PRO A 179 -24.05 7.66 0.15
N SER A 180 -23.30 6.61 -0.18
CA SER A 180 -22.83 5.62 0.80
C SER A 180 -21.93 6.23 1.87
N ILE A 181 -21.24 7.33 1.61
CA ILE A 181 -20.33 7.98 2.56
C ILE A 181 -21.13 8.43 3.79
N ALA A 182 -22.18 9.24 3.59
CA ALA A 182 -23.02 9.72 4.68
C ALA A 182 -23.78 8.58 5.38
N ALA A 183 -24.28 7.60 4.61
CA ALA A 183 -24.97 6.43 5.16
C ALA A 183 -24.06 5.61 6.07
N GLN A 184 -22.83 5.26 5.60
CA GLN A 184 -21.86 4.48 6.39
C GLN A 184 -21.40 5.25 7.64
N LEU A 185 -21.20 6.57 7.53
CA LEU A 185 -20.82 7.42 8.66
C LEU A 185 -21.93 7.45 9.72
N GLY A 186 -23.21 7.55 9.31
CA GLY A 186 -24.37 7.46 10.20
C GLY A 186 -24.42 6.13 10.94
N VAL A 187 -24.38 5.02 10.20
CA VAL A 187 -24.37 3.67 10.78
C VAL A 187 -23.20 3.48 11.75
N PHE A 188 -21.99 3.96 11.39
CA PHE A 188 -20.83 3.83 12.28
C PHE A 188 -21.04 4.59 13.60
N ARG A 189 -21.57 5.82 13.55
CA ARG A 189 -21.89 6.62 14.76
C ARG A 189 -22.89 5.92 15.66
N ASP A 190 -23.94 5.34 15.08
CA ASP A 190 -24.97 4.62 15.84
C ASP A 190 -24.40 3.38 16.54
N LEU A 191 -23.55 2.60 15.83
CA LEU A 191 -22.92 1.40 16.39
C LEU A 191 -21.89 1.74 17.47
N VAL A 192 -21.12 2.83 17.32
CA VAL A 192 -20.23 3.36 18.36
C VAL A 192 -21.02 3.77 19.58
N ALA A 193 -22.08 4.59 19.42
CA ALA A 193 -22.92 5.05 20.52
C ALA A 193 -23.58 3.87 21.27
N TYR A 194 -24.01 2.83 20.53
CA TYR A 194 -24.51 1.60 21.15
C TYR A 194 -23.44 0.93 22.03
N ALA A 195 -22.25 0.70 21.50
CA ALA A 195 -21.19 0.02 22.22
C ALA A 195 -20.76 0.80 23.49
N GLU A 196 -20.65 2.13 23.39
CA GLU A 196 -20.34 2.99 24.52
C GLU A 196 -21.45 2.97 25.60
N LYS A 197 -22.70 2.97 25.20
CA LYS A 197 -23.84 2.83 26.10
C LYS A 197 -23.80 1.49 26.87
N GLU A 198 -23.37 0.42 26.21
CA GLU A 198 -23.18 -0.90 26.83
C GLU A 198 -21.88 -0.97 27.65
N GLY A 199 -21.15 0.13 27.79
CA GLY A 199 -19.99 0.29 28.66
C GLY A 199 -18.65 -0.07 28.01
N VAL A 200 -18.55 -0.16 26.67
CA VAL A 200 -17.26 -0.20 25.98
C VAL A 200 -16.61 1.18 26.08
N ASP A 201 -15.35 1.23 26.51
CA ASP A 201 -14.54 2.45 26.56
C ASP A 201 -13.31 2.30 25.66
N PRO A 202 -13.47 2.51 24.34
CA PRO A 202 -12.38 2.29 23.39
C PRO A 202 -11.36 3.42 23.44
N GLU A 203 -10.07 3.08 23.31
CA GLU A 203 -9.00 4.07 23.18
C GLU A 203 -9.11 4.87 21.87
N VAL A 204 -9.59 4.21 20.80
CA VAL A 204 -9.74 4.83 19.48
C VAL A 204 -10.99 4.36 18.71
N ARG A 205 -11.61 5.30 18.01
CA ARG A 205 -12.62 5.05 16.99
C ARG A 205 -12.01 5.42 15.65
N HIS A 206 -12.19 4.60 14.61
CA HIS A 206 -11.58 4.91 13.32
C HIS A 206 -12.36 4.36 12.12
N LEU A 207 -12.59 5.24 11.14
CA LEU A 207 -13.31 4.92 9.92
C LEU A 207 -12.48 5.32 8.66
N ALA A 208 -11.84 6.51 8.69
CA ALA A 208 -11.15 7.09 7.56
C ALA A 208 -9.99 6.23 7.03
N ASN A 209 -10.02 5.93 5.74
CA ASN A 209 -8.92 5.46 4.92
C ASN A 209 -8.17 6.64 4.25
N SER A 210 -7.27 6.41 3.29
CA SER A 210 -6.53 7.49 2.61
C SER A 210 -7.44 8.55 1.98
N PRO A 211 -8.46 8.21 1.14
CA PRO A 211 -9.33 9.23 0.57
C PRO A 211 -10.09 9.99 1.66
N ALA A 212 -10.69 9.30 2.62
CA ALA A 212 -11.43 9.96 3.70
C ALA A 212 -10.53 10.83 4.59
N THR A 213 -9.26 10.47 4.78
CA THR A 213 -8.29 11.34 5.48
C THR A 213 -8.07 12.66 4.75
N LEU A 214 -8.07 12.62 3.41
CA LEU A 214 -7.84 13.79 2.57
C LEU A 214 -9.08 14.68 2.42
N THR A 215 -10.30 14.11 2.40
CA THR A 215 -11.50 14.80 1.90
C THR A 215 -12.71 14.77 2.83
N ILE A 216 -12.69 13.97 3.92
CA ILE A 216 -13.87 13.78 4.79
C ILE A 216 -13.48 13.98 6.27
N PRO A 217 -13.25 15.23 6.73
CA PRO A 217 -12.78 15.50 8.10
C PRO A 217 -13.69 14.93 9.20
N GLU A 218 -15.00 14.86 8.98
CA GLU A 218 -15.97 14.30 9.93
C GLU A 218 -15.85 12.80 10.15
N ALA A 219 -15.04 12.09 9.32
CA ALA A 219 -14.76 10.67 9.43
C ALA A 219 -13.44 10.36 10.14
N HIS A 220 -12.68 11.36 10.54
CA HIS A 220 -11.35 11.15 11.16
C HIS A 220 -11.44 10.46 12.51
N PHE A 221 -12.43 10.81 13.35
CA PHE A 221 -12.56 10.32 14.72
C PHE A 221 -11.23 10.44 15.49
N ASP A 222 -10.81 9.38 16.18
CA ASP A 222 -9.58 9.39 16.99
C ASP A 222 -8.34 8.94 16.19
N LEU A 223 -8.54 8.25 15.05
CA LEU A 223 -7.44 7.64 14.30
C LEU A 223 -7.77 7.53 12.81
N VAL A 224 -6.89 8.03 11.96
CA VAL A 224 -6.97 7.84 10.50
C VAL A 224 -5.99 6.75 10.03
N ARG A 225 -6.35 6.01 8.97
CA ARG A 225 -5.56 4.90 8.43
C ARG A 225 -5.10 5.22 7.01
N THR A 226 -3.89 5.75 6.89
CA THR A 226 -3.32 6.11 5.60
C THR A 226 -2.50 4.96 5.01
N GLY A 227 -2.91 4.51 3.83
CA GLY A 227 -2.17 3.55 3.01
C GLY A 227 -1.57 4.26 1.81
N ILE A 228 -2.23 4.17 0.66
CA ILE A 228 -1.69 4.62 -0.63
C ILE A 228 -1.21 6.08 -0.62
N ALA A 229 -1.90 6.95 0.10
CA ALA A 229 -1.55 8.37 0.16
C ALA A 229 -0.17 8.60 0.82
N MET A 230 0.25 7.79 1.80
CA MET A 230 1.58 7.96 2.40
C MET A 230 2.72 7.55 1.43
N TYR A 231 2.40 6.73 0.40
CA TYR A 231 3.33 6.41 -0.69
C TYR A 231 3.31 7.44 -1.82
N GLY A 232 2.57 8.55 -1.62
CA GLY A 232 2.54 9.66 -2.58
C GLY A 232 1.74 9.36 -3.84
N ILE A 233 0.76 8.47 -3.75
CA ILE A 233 -0.13 8.11 -4.85
C ILE A 233 -1.54 8.60 -4.50
N SER A 234 -2.22 9.26 -5.45
CA SER A 234 -3.61 9.65 -5.25
C SER A 234 -4.51 8.43 -5.07
N PRO A 235 -5.43 8.44 -4.10
CA PRO A 235 -6.39 7.35 -3.95
C PRO A 235 -7.32 7.17 -5.14
N SER A 236 -7.64 8.25 -5.85
CA SER A 236 -8.40 8.27 -7.10
C SER A 236 -8.02 9.53 -7.89
N PRO A 237 -7.89 9.45 -9.23
CA PRO A 237 -7.70 10.61 -10.10
C PRO A 237 -8.83 11.65 -9.96
N GLU A 238 -10.05 11.22 -9.61
CA GLU A 238 -11.21 12.10 -9.41
C GLU A 238 -11.05 13.03 -8.20
N LEU A 239 -10.25 12.65 -7.22
CA LEU A 239 -9.96 13.48 -6.06
C LEU A 239 -8.89 14.54 -6.34
N GLY A 240 -8.06 14.32 -7.36
CA GLY A 240 -6.93 15.17 -7.72
C GLY A 240 -5.61 14.40 -7.81
N THR A 241 -4.55 15.11 -8.16
CA THR A 241 -3.19 14.58 -8.25
C THR A 241 -2.53 14.51 -6.86
N PRO A 242 -1.45 13.74 -6.68
CA PRO A 242 -0.68 13.78 -5.43
C PRO A 242 -0.22 15.19 -5.04
N ALA A 243 0.17 16.01 -6.00
CA ALA A 243 0.64 17.38 -5.78
C ALA A 243 -0.46 18.30 -5.21
N ASP A 244 -1.72 18.12 -5.60
CA ASP A 244 -2.86 18.88 -5.07
C ASP A 244 -3.04 18.66 -3.57
N PHE A 245 -2.59 17.52 -3.07
CA PHE A 245 -2.60 17.18 -1.64
C PHE A 245 -1.29 17.50 -0.93
N GLY A 246 -0.26 17.96 -1.64
CA GLY A 246 1.09 18.18 -1.11
C GLY A 246 1.84 16.86 -0.88
N LEU A 247 1.48 15.81 -1.61
CA LEU A 247 2.11 14.50 -1.55
C LEU A 247 3.10 14.32 -2.72
N ARG A 248 4.13 13.50 -2.49
CA ARG A 248 5.14 13.17 -3.49
C ARG A 248 5.25 11.65 -3.65
N PRO A 249 5.23 11.12 -4.88
CA PRO A 249 5.48 9.69 -5.12
C PRO A 249 6.81 9.23 -4.52
N VAL A 250 6.76 8.08 -3.84
CA VAL A 250 7.90 7.52 -3.09
C VAL A 250 8.71 6.55 -3.93
N MET A 251 8.09 5.84 -4.89
CA MET A 251 8.75 4.84 -5.72
C MET A 251 9.11 5.39 -7.09
N THR A 252 10.36 5.17 -7.51
CA THR A 252 10.78 5.26 -8.91
C THR A 252 11.13 3.86 -9.42
N LEU A 253 10.48 3.40 -10.48
CA LEU A 253 10.84 2.14 -11.15
C LEU A 253 11.68 2.43 -12.38
N ALA A 254 12.93 1.98 -12.37
CA ALA A 254 13.87 2.16 -13.45
C ALA A 254 14.54 0.85 -13.87
N ALA A 255 14.95 0.77 -15.13
CA ALA A 255 15.70 -0.33 -15.70
C ALA A 255 16.81 0.20 -16.61
N SER A 256 17.83 -0.61 -16.86
CA SER A 256 18.89 -0.32 -17.83
C SER A 256 18.56 -0.97 -19.16
N LEU A 257 18.67 -0.27 -20.29
CA LEU A 257 18.48 -0.87 -21.61
C LEU A 257 19.44 -2.03 -21.82
N ALA A 258 18.91 -3.23 -22.04
CA ALA A 258 19.72 -4.42 -22.23
C ALA A 258 20.29 -4.53 -23.65
N LEU A 259 19.60 -3.93 -24.63
CA LEU A 259 19.98 -3.94 -26.03
C LEU A 259 19.42 -2.69 -26.73
N VAL A 260 20.19 -2.15 -27.63
CA VAL A 260 19.79 -1.12 -28.59
C VAL A 260 20.16 -1.61 -29.98
N LYS A 261 19.19 -1.65 -30.93
CA LYS A 261 19.42 -2.16 -32.29
C LYS A 261 18.59 -1.45 -33.31
N ASP A 262 19.08 -1.38 -34.55
CA ASP A 262 18.32 -0.88 -35.68
C ASP A 262 17.29 -1.89 -36.18
N ALA A 263 16.19 -1.40 -36.71
CA ALA A 263 15.17 -2.16 -37.36
C ALA A 263 14.69 -1.45 -38.64
N PRO A 264 14.54 -2.16 -39.77
CA PRO A 264 14.01 -1.57 -41.02
C PRO A 264 12.52 -1.26 -40.86
N ALA A 265 11.98 -0.46 -41.78
CA ALA A 265 10.54 -0.32 -41.97
C ALA A 265 9.87 -1.67 -42.18
N GLY A 266 8.67 -1.86 -41.62
CA GLY A 266 7.92 -3.12 -41.77
C GLY A 266 8.39 -4.25 -40.87
N HIS A 267 9.28 -4.00 -39.90
CA HIS A 267 9.77 -5.01 -38.97
C HIS A 267 8.76 -5.26 -37.84
N GLY A 268 8.32 -6.52 -37.70
CA GLY A 268 7.43 -6.93 -36.62
C GLY A 268 8.15 -7.04 -35.28
N VAL A 269 7.55 -6.48 -34.20
CA VAL A 269 8.14 -6.42 -32.86
C VAL A 269 7.36 -7.30 -31.91
N SER A 270 8.08 -8.14 -31.14
CA SER A 270 7.55 -9.00 -30.06
C SER A 270 6.48 -10.01 -30.56
N TYR A 271 5.87 -10.73 -29.64
CA TYR A 271 4.92 -11.80 -29.93
C TYR A 271 3.69 -11.33 -30.71
N GLY A 272 3.41 -12.02 -31.83
CA GLY A 272 2.26 -11.78 -32.68
C GLY A 272 2.37 -10.51 -33.52
N HIS A 273 3.53 -9.86 -33.54
CA HIS A 273 3.82 -8.67 -34.37
C HIS A 273 2.72 -7.61 -34.33
N HIS A 274 2.15 -7.36 -33.11
CA HIS A 274 1.10 -6.33 -32.93
C HIS A 274 1.61 -4.91 -33.13
N TYR A 275 2.92 -4.73 -33.10
CA TYR A 275 3.61 -3.52 -33.49
C TYR A 275 4.49 -3.84 -34.69
N VAL A 276 4.41 -3.02 -35.70
CA VAL A 276 5.25 -3.07 -36.90
C VAL A 276 5.90 -1.70 -37.06
N THR A 277 7.21 -1.65 -37.24
CA THR A 277 7.94 -0.39 -37.37
C THR A 277 7.43 0.39 -38.59
N PRO A 278 6.95 1.65 -38.46
CA PRO A 278 6.42 2.44 -39.57
C PRO A 278 7.50 2.94 -40.53
N ALA A 279 8.74 3.04 -40.06
CA ALA A 279 9.92 3.48 -40.78
C ALA A 279 11.16 2.75 -40.23
N GLU A 280 12.31 2.97 -40.85
CA GLU A 280 13.59 2.61 -40.24
C GLU A 280 13.72 3.29 -38.87
N THR A 281 14.09 2.56 -37.83
CA THR A 281 14.07 3.03 -36.45
C THR A 281 15.11 2.30 -35.60
N THR A 282 15.31 2.78 -34.36
CA THR A 282 16.08 2.12 -33.33
C THR A 282 15.14 1.54 -32.28
N LEU A 283 15.33 0.28 -31.90
CA LEU A 283 14.57 -0.41 -30.86
C LEU A 283 15.42 -0.55 -29.59
N GLY A 284 14.83 -0.22 -28.45
CA GLY A 284 15.41 -0.41 -27.12
C GLY A 284 14.74 -1.57 -26.38
N LEU A 285 15.54 -2.49 -25.82
CA LEU A 285 15.04 -3.61 -25.01
C LEU A 285 15.12 -3.26 -23.52
N ILE A 286 13.98 -3.27 -22.86
CA ILE A 286 13.85 -3.05 -21.43
C ILE A 286 13.71 -4.40 -20.74
N PRO A 287 14.65 -4.78 -19.83
CA PRO A 287 14.73 -6.13 -19.27
C PRO A 287 13.85 -6.32 -18.02
N VAL A 288 12.59 -5.88 -18.08
CA VAL A 288 11.53 -6.16 -17.12
C VAL A 288 10.26 -6.53 -17.85
N GLY A 289 9.47 -7.43 -17.28
CA GLY A 289 8.24 -7.91 -17.87
C GLY A 289 7.20 -8.29 -16.82
N TYR A 290 6.20 -9.09 -17.22
CA TYR A 290 5.10 -9.39 -16.29
C TYR A 290 5.51 -10.28 -15.11
N ALA A 291 6.62 -11.01 -15.17
CA ALA A 291 7.19 -11.72 -14.02
C ALA A 291 7.84 -10.78 -12.99
N ASP A 292 8.12 -9.55 -13.38
CA ASP A 292 8.63 -8.49 -12.50
C ASP A 292 7.52 -7.60 -11.94
N GLY A 293 6.28 -7.77 -12.42
CA GLY A 293 5.11 -6.99 -12.01
C GLY A 293 4.60 -6.02 -13.08
N ILE A 294 5.22 -5.95 -14.26
CA ILE A 294 4.76 -5.06 -15.34
C ILE A 294 3.47 -5.62 -15.96
N PRO A 295 2.35 -4.87 -15.97
CA PRO A 295 1.09 -5.39 -16.48
C PRO A 295 1.16 -5.77 -17.94
N ARG A 296 0.86 -7.02 -18.28
CA ARG A 296 0.83 -7.46 -19.69
C ARG A 296 -0.26 -6.72 -20.50
N HIS A 297 -1.31 -6.25 -19.82
CA HIS A 297 -2.39 -5.49 -20.44
C HIS A 297 -1.95 -4.12 -20.96
N ALA A 298 -0.86 -3.56 -20.43
CA ALA A 298 -0.24 -2.32 -20.92
C ALA A 298 0.54 -2.49 -22.24
N SER A 299 0.52 -3.68 -22.88
CA SER A 299 1.13 -3.90 -24.18
C SER A 299 0.68 -2.88 -25.22
N GLY A 300 1.61 -2.23 -25.91
CA GLY A 300 1.34 -1.17 -26.89
C GLY A 300 0.91 0.18 -26.30
N ARG A 301 0.87 0.31 -24.96
CA ARG A 301 0.37 1.52 -24.25
C ARG A 301 1.24 2.00 -23.12
N GLY A 302 1.97 1.10 -22.45
CA GLY A 302 2.79 1.42 -21.27
C GLY A 302 3.85 2.47 -21.58
N PRO A 303 3.84 3.62 -20.89
CA PRO A 303 4.80 4.71 -21.14
C PRO A 303 6.12 4.48 -20.43
N VAL A 304 7.24 4.91 -21.04
CA VAL A 304 8.59 4.83 -20.45
C VAL A 304 9.40 6.04 -20.89
N LEU A 305 10.08 6.69 -19.96
CA LEU A 305 11.04 7.75 -20.28
C LEU A 305 12.39 7.14 -20.64
N VAL A 306 12.89 7.44 -21.85
CA VAL A 306 14.24 7.05 -22.31
C VAL A 306 14.87 8.26 -23.00
N GLY A 307 16.09 8.63 -22.60
CA GLY A 307 16.81 9.73 -23.23
C GLY A 307 16.07 11.08 -23.17
N GLY A 308 15.31 11.34 -22.10
CA GLY A 308 14.52 12.57 -21.94
C GLY A 308 13.23 12.62 -22.77
N ARG A 309 12.81 11.51 -23.41
CA ARG A 309 11.58 11.41 -24.20
C ARG A 309 10.71 10.24 -23.73
N THR A 310 9.42 10.49 -23.55
CA THR A 310 8.47 9.42 -23.26
C THR A 310 8.24 8.59 -24.51
N ARG A 311 8.40 7.28 -24.38
CA ARG A 311 8.17 6.24 -25.38
C ARG A 311 7.04 5.33 -24.94
N THR A 312 6.47 4.59 -25.87
CA THR A 312 5.43 3.60 -25.57
C THR A 312 5.96 2.20 -25.82
N ALA A 313 5.54 1.24 -25.00
CA ALA A 313 5.85 -0.18 -25.22
C ALA A 313 5.46 -0.59 -26.65
N ALA A 314 6.42 -1.05 -27.45
CA ALA A 314 6.24 -1.46 -28.82
C ALA A 314 5.90 -2.96 -28.87
N GLY A 315 4.64 -3.29 -29.12
CA GLY A 315 4.15 -4.66 -29.14
C GLY A 315 3.88 -5.25 -27.76
N ARG A 316 3.85 -6.57 -27.65
CA ARG A 316 3.48 -7.27 -26.43
C ARG A 316 4.59 -7.25 -25.38
N ILE A 317 4.22 -6.98 -24.13
CA ILE A 317 5.07 -7.17 -22.96
C ILE A 317 5.21 -8.69 -22.74
N ALA A 318 6.46 -9.16 -22.66
CA ALA A 318 6.81 -10.57 -22.42
C ALA A 318 7.01 -10.82 -20.92
N MET A 319 7.40 -12.05 -20.57
CA MET A 319 7.62 -12.46 -19.18
C MET A 319 8.71 -11.62 -18.50
N ASP A 320 9.86 -11.44 -19.19
CA ASP A 320 11.06 -10.87 -18.61
C ASP A 320 11.49 -9.54 -19.23
N GLN A 321 10.81 -9.08 -20.31
CA GLN A 321 11.25 -7.95 -21.10
C GLN A 321 10.16 -7.39 -22.02
N PHE A 322 10.36 -6.16 -22.45
CA PHE A 322 9.57 -5.55 -23.53
C PHE A 322 10.43 -4.59 -24.35
N VAL A 323 9.91 -4.16 -25.49
CA VAL A 323 10.61 -3.29 -26.43
C VAL A 323 9.96 -1.92 -26.44
N VAL A 324 10.75 -0.88 -26.66
CA VAL A 324 10.28 0.48 -27.00
C VAL A 324 10.87 0.90 -28.34
N ASP A 325 10.11 1.65 -29.12
CA ASP A 325 10.60 2.30 -30.36
C ASP A 325 11.22 3.65 -29.98
N LEU A 326 12.52 3.78 -30.22
CA LEU A 326 13.32 4.96 -29.90
C LEU A 326 13.32 6.01 -31.05
N GLY A 327 12.76 5.64 -32.21
CA GLY A 327 12.86 6.49 -33.41
C GLY A 327 14.32 6.65 -33.86
N GLY A 328 14.74 7.89 -34.07
CA GLY A 328 16.12 8.21 -34.46
C GLY A 328 17.09 8.31 -33.28
N ASP A 329 16.63 8.15 -32.02
CA ASP A 329 17.51 8.24 -30.85
C ASP A 329 18.29 6.94 -30.69
N ARG A 330 19.59 7.04 -30.39
CA ARG A 330 20.52 5.91 -30.21
C ARG A 330 21.24 5.99 -28.87
N PRO A 331 20.54 5.77 -27.75
CA PRO A 331 21.21 5.68 -26.44
C PRO A 331 22.14 4.46 -26.42
N GLU A 332 23.18 4.51 -25.60
CA GLU A 332 24.03 3.36 -25.38
C GLU A 332 23.27 2.25 -24.60
N PRO A 333 23.60 0.96 -24.84
CA PRO A 333 23.18 -0.11 -23.93
C PRO A 333 23.58 0.24 -22.49
N GLY A 334 22.69 -0.02 -21.53
CA GLY A 334 22.88 0.41 -20.14
C GLY A 334 22.26 1.80 -19.83
N ALA A 335 21.83 2.56 -20.84
CA ALA A 335 21.11 3.82 -20.59
C ALA A 335 19.84 3.56 -19.77
N GLU A 336 19.52 4.51 -18.91
CA GLU A 336 18.36 4.40 -18.01
C GLU A 336 17.05 4.55 -18.77
N ALA A 337 16.10 3.66 -18.46
CA ALA A 337 14.71 3.71 -18.83
C ALA A 337 13.87 3.82 -17.55
N VAL A 338 13.12 4.91 -17.38
CA VAL A 338 12.27 5.12 -16.21
C VAL A 338 10.83 4.80 -16.57
N LEU A 339 10.28 3.79 -15.90
CA LEU A 339 8.91 3.34 -16.16
C LEU A 339 7.91 4.27 -15.48
N PHE A 340 8.15 4.61 -14.21
CA PHE A 340 7.37 5.61 -13.49
C PHE A 340 8.18 6.21 -12.33
N GLY A 341 7.78 7.37 -11.88
CA GLY A 341 8.42 8.09 -10.79
C GLY A 341 7.65 9.34 -10.37
N PRO A 342 8.29 10.26 -9.63
CA PRO A 342 7.69 11.49 -9.14
C PRO A 342 7.41 12.56 -10.21
N GLY A 343 7.91 12.40 -11.43
CA GLY A 343 7.71 13.35 -12.53
C GLY A 343 8.79 14.44 -12.67
N ASP A 344 9.83 14.43 -11.85
CA ASP A 344 10.86 15.48 -11.81
C ASP A 344 11.65 15.61 -13.12
N ARG A 345 11.80 14.54 -13.86
CA ARG A 345 12.53 14.46 -15.12
C ARG A 345 11.59 14.34 -16.33
N GLY A 346 10.27 14.44 -16.10
CA GLY A 346 9.23 14.20 -17.11
C GLY A 346 8.93 12.71 -17.32
N GLU A 347 9.32 11.86 -16.37
CA GLU A 347 8.96 10.44 -16.37
C GLU A 347 7.45 10.24 -16.10
N PRO A 348 6.88 9.15 -16.62
CA PRO A 348 5.50 8.79 -16.36
C PRO A 348 5.21 8.60 -14.86
N SER A 349 3.96 8.82 -14.49
CA SER A 349 3.45 8.53 -13.16
C SER A 349 3.00 7.07 -13.02
N VAL A 350 2.70 6.65 -11.79
CA VAL A 350 2.04 5.37 -11.51
C VAL A 350 0.65 5.33 -12.14
N GLU A 351 -0.07 6.46 -12.15
CA GLU A 351 -1.40 6.62 -12.74
C GLU A 351 -1.37 6.44 -14.27
N ASP A 352 -0.33 6.93 -14.97
CA ASP A 352 -0.18 6.70 -16.41
C ASP A 352 -0.08 5.21 -16.72
N TRP A 353 0.61 4.44 -15.88
CA TRP A 353 0.66 2.99 -16.01
C TRP A 353 -0.66 2.32 -15.63
N ALA A 354 -1.38 2.84 -14.63
CA ALA A 354 -2.69 2.34 -14.24
C ALA A 354 -3.68 2.52 -15.41
N VAL A 355 -3.72 3.69 -16.01
CA VAL A 355 -4.54 3.97 -17.21
C VAL A 355 -4.15 3.05 -18.37
N ALA A 356 -2.85 2.91 -18.65
CA ALA A 356 -2.37 2.03 -19.74
C ALA A 356 -2.73 0.55 -19.50
N ALA A 357 -2.88 0.14 -18.26
CA ALA A 357 -3.18 -1.23 -17.85
C ALA A 357 -4.67 -1.48 -17.52
N ASP A 358 -5.51 -0.44 -17.58
CA ASP A 358 -6.93 -0.50 -17.18
C ASP A 358 -7.10 -0.98 -15.74
N THR A 359 -6.40 -0.33 -14.81
CA THR A 359 -6.38 -0.66 -13.39
C THR A 359 -6.13 0.60 -12.53
N ILE A 360 -5.73 0.44 -11.28
CA ILE A 360 -5.48 1.51 -10.31
C ILE A 360 -4.03 1.54 -9.85
N GLY A 361 -3.54 2.72 -9.44
CA GLY A 361 -2.16 2.90 -8.97
C GLY A 361 -1.75 1.95 -7.84
N TYR A 362 -2.70 1.54 -6.98
CA TYR A 362 -2.50 0.52 -5.94
C TYR A 362 -1.97 -0.79 -6.52
N GLU A 363 -2.57 -1.29 -7.61
CA GLU A 363 -2.17 -2.54 -8.23
C GLU A 363 -0.79 -2.41 -8.89
N ILE A 364 -0.51 -1.29 -9.55
CA ILE A 364 0.76 -1.06 -10.22
C ILE A 364 1.93 -1.22 -9.23
N VAL A 365 1.90 -0.52 -8.10
CA VAL A 365 3.04 -0.56 -7.14
C VAL A 365 3.11 -1.87 -6.36
N THR A 366 1.97 -2.45 -5.97
CA THR A 366 1.95 -3.70 -5.19
C THR A 366 2.38 -4.92 -6.00
N ARG A 367 2.30 -4.86 -7.34
CA ARG A 367 2.70 -5.95 -8.23
C ARG A 367 4.20 -6.05 -8.45
N ILE A 368 4.97 -4.99 -8.15
CA ILE A 368 6.44 -5.05 -8.35
C ILE A 368 7.01 -6.15 -7.48
N GLY A 369 7.49 -7.21 -8.15
CA GLY A 369 7.95 -8.44 -7.51
C GLY A 369 9.34 -8.33 -6.89
N THR A 370 9.75 -9.36 -6.15
CA THR A 370 11.06 -9.44 -5.48
C THR A 370 12.23 -9.58 -6.44
N ARG A 371 11.98 -9.89 -7.73
CA ARG A 371 13.01 -9.88 -8.79
C ARG A 371 13.54 -8.48 -9.10
N VAL A 372 12.82 -7.42 -8.67
CA VAL A 372 13.24 -6.02 -8.75
C VAL A 372 13.72 -5.59 -7.37
N PRO A 373 15.01 -5.41 -7.13
CA PRO A 373 15.54 -4.98 -5.83
C PRO A 373 14.97 -3.60 -5.43
N ARG A 374 14.67 -3.44 -4.13
CA ARG A 374 14.38 -2.12 -3.55
C ARG A 374 15.68 -1.47 -3.14
N VAL A 375 15.88 -0.23 -3.58
CA VAL A 375 17.01 0.62 -3.23
C VAL A 375 16.47 1.78 -2.43
N TYR A 376 16.78 1.82 -1.14
CA TYR A 376 16.31 2.90 -0.26
C TYR A 376 17.25 4.08 -0.35
N VAL A 377 16.68 5.27 -0.59
CA VAL A 377 17.42 6.54 -0.65
C VAL A 377 16.87 7.51 0.38
N ASN A 378 17.71 8.48 0.75
CA ASN A 378 17.36 9.52 1.73
C ASN A 378 16.86 8.91 3.07
N GLY A 379 17.38 7.73 3.45
CA GLY A 379 17.25 7.15 4.77
C GLY A 379 17.93 8.02 5.82
N THR A 380 17.76 7.69 7.10
CA THR A 380 18.66 8.18 8.15
C THR A 380 19.98 7.46 8.01
N ASP A 381 21.11 8.09 8.37
CA ASP A 381 22.47 7.49 8.29
C ASP A 381 22.68 6.28 9.24
N ASP A 382 21.65 5.48 9.50
CA ASP A 382 21.75 4.25 10.29
C ASP A 382 22.37 3.15 9.40
N PRO A 383 23.62 2.69 9.72
CA PRO A 383 24.32 1.68 8.95
C PRO A 383 23.58 0.33 8.84
N ASN A 384 22.56 0.08 9.67
CA ASN A 384 21.73 -1.12 9.60
C ASN A 384 20.65 -1.09 8.49
N GLU A 385 20.36 0.06 7.88
CA GLU A 385 19.39 0.14 6.77
C GLU A 385 19.99 -0.30 5.41
N ALA A 386 21.32 -0.28 5.27
CA ALA A 386 22.00 -0.59 4.01
C ALA A 386 22.05 -2.08 3.63
N THR A 387 21.67 -3.01 4.53
CA THR A 387 21.80 -4.45 4.32
C THR A 387 20.46 -5.21 4.42
N GLY A 388 19.45 -4.75 3.72
CA GLY A 388 18.19 -5.49 3.51
C GLY A 388 18.36 -6.64 2.51
N GLY A 389 19.39 -7.44 2.65
CA GLY A 389 19.55 -8.72 1.95
C GLY A 389 18.60 -9.74 2.58
N VAL A 390 17.63 -10.22 1.81
CA VAL A 390 16.74 -11.33 2.15
C VAL A 390 17.60 -12.58 2.42
N PRO A 391 17.46 -13.26 3.56
CA PRO A 391 17.96 -14.64 3.69
C PRO A 391 17.18 -15.54 2.72
N GLN A 392 17.90 -16.45 2.07
CA GLN A 392 17.37 -17.46 1.15
C GLN A 392 16.44 -18.45 1.86
#